data_f4ce2243e8ec74e439e508d47692b9ad
#
_entry.id   f4ce2243e8ec74e439e508d47692b9ad
#
_cell.length_a   1.000
_cell.length_b   1.000
_cell.length_c   1.000
_cell.angle_alpha   90.00
_cell.angle_beta   90.00
_cell.angle_gamma   90.00
#
_symmetry.space_group_name_H-M   'P 1'
#
loop_
_entity.id
_entity.type
_entity.pdbx_description
1 polymer ?
#
loop_
_entity_poly.entity_id
_entity_poly.type
_entity_poly.pdbx_seq_one_letter_code
_entity_poly.pdbx_strand_id
1 'polypeptide(L)'
;MEALQRRTRRMFAFRKGILALDTAPDQLSLRFSSAGSTGPAPDAAAYRDMVLGTPNLASTTSAVVLPPEAFGPAASGSPRLRAVGSAAGPRGRGLLDRVAAAGVLLGVRADSGAESLSGGRDELVTTGLDGLSDRLRRFQAL
;
A
#
# COMPACT_ATOMS: atom_id res chain seq x y z
N MET A 1 -12.06 -16.66 14.77
CA MET A 1 -11.69 -17.43 13.57
C MET A 1 -12.56 -17.09 12.36
N GLU A 2 -13.88 -17.03 12.47
CA GLU A 2 -14.78 -16.71 11.33
C GLU A 2 -14.52 -15.38 10.61
N ALA A 3 -14.14 -14.32 11.33
CA ALA A 3 -13.86 -13.02 10.72
C ALA A 3 -12.65 -13.07 9.78
N LEU A 4 -11.58 -13.77 10.17
CA LEU A 4 -10.39 -13.96 9.34
C LEU A 4 -10.72 -14.78 8.09
N GLN A 5 -11.44 -15.88 8.25
CA GLN A 5 -11.87 -16.72 7.11
C GLN A 5 -12.74 -15.93 6.12
N ARG A 6 -13.67 -15.10 6.60
CA ARG A 6 -14.48 -14.23 5.73
C ARG A 6 -13.61 -13.25 4.95
N ARG A 7 -12.63 -12.60 5.60
CA ARG A 7 -11.69 -11.68 4.93
C ARG A 7 -10.84 -12.40 3.89
N THR A 8 -10.32 -13.58 4.21
CA THR A 8 -9.55 -14.41 3.26
C THR A 8 -10.39 -14.79 2.03
N ARG A 9 -11.62 -15.23 2.21
CA ARG A 9 -12.51 -15.54 1.08
C ARG A 9 -12.80 -14.32 0.21
N ARG A 10 -12.96 -13.14 0.81
CA ARG A 10 -13.12 -11.88 0.05
C ARG A 10 -11.86 -11.50 -0.71
N MET A 11 -10.68 -11.72 -0.15
CA MET A 11 -9.39 -11.45 -0.80
C MET A 11 -9.21 -12.30 -2.07
N PHE A 12 -9.62 -13.56 -2.03
CA PHE A 12 -9.57 -14.50 -3.15
C PHE A 12 -10.91 -14.61 -3.90
N ALA A 13 -11.64 -13.51 -4.00
CA ALA A 13 -12.92 -13.50 -4.71
C ALA A 13 -12.73 -13.82 -6.21
N PHE A 14 -13.67 -14.59 -6.77
CA PHE A 14 -13.62 -15.00 -8.17
C PHE A 14 -13.52 -13.79 -9.11
N ARG A 15 -12.62 -13.87 -10.09
CA ARG A 15 -12.34 -12.84 -11.12
C ARG A 15 -11.80 -11.51 -10.56
N LYS A 16 -11.30 -11.48 -9.34
CA LYS A 16 -10.66 -10.29 -8.76
C LYS A 16 -9.22 -10.58 -8.40
N GLY A 17 -8.36 -9.59 -8.62
CA GLY A 17 -6.95 -9.63 -8.25
C GLY A 17 -6.65 -8.87 -6.97
N ILE A 18 -5.43 -9.04 -6.46
CA ILE A 18 -4.83 -8.22 -5.42
C ILE A 18 -3.90 -7.23 -6.10
N LEU A 19 -4.08 -5.95 -5.83
CA LEU A 19 -3.28 -4.87 -6.40
C LEU A 19 -2.21 -4.44 -5.40
N ALA A 20 -0.92 -4.62 -5.76
CA ALA A 20 0.20 -4.15 -4.97
C ALA A 20 0.60 -2.72 -5.41
N LEU A 21 0.45 -1.75 -4.51
CA LEU A 21 0.84 -0.34 -4.69
C LEU A 21 1.85 0.10 -3.62
N ASP A 22 2.64 -0.84 -3.13
CA ASP A 22 3.64 -0.66 -2.08
C ASP A 22 5.06 -0.44 -2.61
N THR A 23 5.20 -0.23 -3.92
CA THR A 23 6.49 0.07 -4.57
C THR A 23 7.12 1.31 -3.94
N ALA A 24 8.40 1.22 -3.58
CA ALA A 24 9.17 2.34 -3.04
C ALA A 24 9.35 3.46 -4.09
N PRO A 25 9.47 4.74 -3.66
CA PRO A 25 9.53 5.89 -4.58
C PRO A 25 10.68 5.82 -5.60
N ASP A 26 11.86 5.36 -5.19
CA ASP A 26 13.03 5.16 -6.04
C ASP A 26 12.77 4.11 -7.12
N GLN A 27 12.20 2.99 -6.75
CA GLN A 27 11.81 1.92 -7.67
C GLN A 27 10.71 2.37 -8.64
N LEU A 28 9.78 3.19 -8.17
CA LEU A 28 8.75 3.77 -9.02
C LEU A 28 9.38 4.70 -10.06
N SER A 29 10.33 5.56 -9.65
CA SER A 29 11.09 6.44 -10.54
C SER A 29 11.83 5.67 -11.63
N LEU A 30 12.49 4.57 -11.27
CA LEU A 30 13.16 3.69 -12.23
C LEU A 30 12.19 3.10 -13.26
N ARG A 31 11.00 2.67 -12.82
CA ARG A 31 9.97 2.12 -13.74
C ARG A 31 9.48 3.18 -14.73
N PHE A 32 9.25 4.41 -14.29
CA PHE A 32 8.87 5.50 -15.19
C PHE A 32 9.95 5.84 -16.21
N SER A 33 11.21 5.92 -15.77
CA SER A 33 12.35 6.16 -16.66
C SER A 33 12.49 5.03 -17.69
N SER A 34 12.36 3.77 -17.26
CA SER A 34 12.43 2.61 -18.16
C SER A 34 11.28 2.56 -19.17
N ALA A 35 10.13 3.14 -18.81
CA ALA A 35 8.99 3.27 -19.72
C ALA A 35 9.08 4.46 -20.66
N GLY A 36 10.23 5.16 -20.71
CA GLY A 36 10.48 6.29 -21.61
C GLY A 36 9.91 7.63 -21.12
N SER A 37 9.53 7.74 -19.87
CA SER A 37 9.12 9.03 -19.31
C SER A 37 10.33 9.96 -19.22
N THR A 38 10.23 11.11 -19.88
CA THR A 38 11.28 12.15 -19.90
C THR A 38 11.05 13.26 -18.87
N GLY A 39 9.91 13.22 -18.18
CA GLY A 39 9.56 14.15 -17.10
C GLY A 39 10.00 13.65 -15.71
N PRO A 40 9.89 14.50 -14.69
CA PRO A 40 10.10 14.08 -13.32
C PRO A 40 9.12 12.93 -12.99
N ALA A 41 9.62 11.92 -12.26
CA ALA A 41 8.76 10.85 -11.80
C ALA A 41 7.60 11.44 -10.95
N PRO A 42 6.37 10.96 -11.12
CA PRO A 42 5.28 11.42 -10.29
C PRO A 42 5.58 11.11 -8.83
N ASP A 43 5.13 12.00 -7.94
CA ASP A 43 5.10 11.70 -6.52
C ASP A 43 4.36 10.38 -6.28
N ALA A 44 4.95 9.50 -5.48
CA ALA A 44 4.40 8.17 -5.21
C ALA A 44 2.97 8.22 -4.62
N ALA A 45 2.65 9.27 -3.85
CA ALA A 45 1.30 9.48 -3.35
C ALA A 45 0.34 9.83 -4.50
N ALA A 46 0.73 10.74 -5.39
CA ALA A 46 -0.08 11.12 -6.56
C ALA A 46 -0.31 9.94 -7.51
N TYR A 47 0.70 9.10 -7.71
CA TYR A 47 0.54 7.87 -8.48
C TYR A 47 -0.48 6.92 -7.85
N ARG A 48 -0.41 6.70 -6.53
CA ARG A 48 -1.39 5.87 -5.80
C ARG A 48 -2.79 6.46 -5.87
N ASP A 49 -2.92 7.77 -5.71
CA ASP A 49 -4.20 8.48 -5.82
C ASP A 49 -4.83 8.28 -7.21
N MET A 50 -4.03 8.38 -8.26
CA MET A 50 -4.48 8.15 -9.64
C MET A 50 -4.99 6.71 -9.82
N VAL A 51 -4.22 5.71 -9.40
CA VAL A 51 -4.59 4.29 -9.54
C VAL A 51 -5.81 3.95 -8.71
N LEU A 52 -5.86 4.36 -7.44
CA LEU A 52 -6.99 4.11 -6.55
C LEU A 52 -8.26 4.88 -6.94
N GLY A 53 -8.10 5.99 -7.66
CA GLY A 53 -9.19 6.78 -8.22
C GLY A 53 -9.77 6.21 -9.51
N THR A 54 -9.23 5.10 -10.03
CA THR A 54 -9.72 4.49 -11.27
C THR A 54 -11.19 4.06 -11.13
N PRO A 55 -12.07 4.47 -12.06
CA PRO A 55 -13.47 4.03 -12.05
C PRO A 55 -13.58 2.51 -12.05
N ASN A 56 -14.52 1.99 -11.29
CA ASN A 56 -14.83 0.55 -11.22
C ASN A 56 -13.67 -0.34 -10.70
N LEU A 57 -12.68 0.22 -9.99
CA LEU A 57 -11.57 -0.54 -9.40
C LEU A 57 -12.07 -1.79 -8.64
N ALA A 58 -13.15 -1.65 -7.87
CA ALA A 58 -13.73 -2.73 -7.08
C ALA A 58 -14.32 -3.87 -7.91
N SER A 59 -14.53 -3.70 -9.21
CA SER A 59 -15.02 -4.79 -10.09
C SER A 59 -13.95 -5.83 -10.37
N THR A 60 -12.70 -5.43 -10.40
CA THR A 60 -11.54 -6.28 -10.75
C THR A 60 -10.58 -6.49 -9.58
N THR A 61 -10.71 -5.71 -8.51
CA THR A 61 -9.77 -5.70 -7.38
C THR A 61 -10.49 -6.07 -6.08
N SER A 62 -9.99 -7.08 -5.41
CA SER A 62 -10.50 -7.54 -4.11
C SER A 62 -9.76 -6.93 -2.93
N ALA A 63 -8.46 -6.65 -3.11
CA ALA A 63 -7.61 -6.06 -2.10
C ALA A 63 -6.54 -5.17 -2.72
N VAL A 64 -6.11 -4.17 -1.97
CA VAL A 64 -4.97 -3.32 -2.32
C VAL A 64 -3.95 -3.38 -1.20
N VAL A 65 -2.68 -3.62 -1.53
CA VAL A 65 -1.56 -3.55 -0.58
C VAL A 65 -0.86 -2.21 -0.75
N LEU A 66 -0.72 -1.49 0.36
CA LEU A 66 -0.15 -0.15 0.42
C LEU A 66 1.03 -0.11 1.40
N PRO A 67 1.98 0.79 1.22
CA PRO A 67 3.02 1.02 2.22
C PRO A 67 2.43 1.74 3.44
N PRO A 68 3.06 1.63 4.63
CA PRO A 68 2.55 2.24 5.87
C PRO A 68 2.24 3.74 5.77
N GLU A 69 3.07 4.48 5.05
CA GLU A 69 2.90 5.93 4.88
C GLU A 69 1.61 6.32 4.16
N ALA A 70 1.02 5.42 3.40
CA ALA A 70 -0.26 5.68 2.72
C ALA A 70 -1.43 5.86 3.71
N PHE A 71 -1.30 5.32 4.92
CA PHE A 71 -2.29 5.45 5.99
C PHE A 71 -2.06 6.66 6.90
N GLY A 72 -1.04 7.46 6.60
CA GLY A 72 -0.74 8.68 7.32
C GLY A 72 0.31 8.53 8.42
N PRO A 73 0.57 9.62 9.18
CA PRO A 73 1.66 9.69 10.16
C PRO A 73 1.56 8.66 11.29
N ALA A 74 0.36 8.34 11.72
CA ALA A 74 0.12 7.36 12.79
C ALA A 74 0.60 5.96 12.41
N ALA A 75 0.45 5.58 11.14
CA ALA A 75 0.86 4.28 10.63
C ALA A 75 2.36 4.21 10.34
N SER A 76 2.92 5.27 9.77
CA SER A 76 4.33 5.33 9.33
C SER A 76 5.30 5.66 10.47
N GLY A 77 4.82 6.22 11.59
CA GLY A 77 5.67 6.76 12.65
C GLY A 77 6.41 8.04 12.25
N SER A 78 6.11 8.62 11.08
CA SER A 78 6.73 9.84 10.58
C SER A 78 5.72 10.99 10.49
N PRO A 79 5.95 12.12 11.19
CA PRO A 79 4.99 13.23 11.19
C PRO A 79 4.95 14.03 9.87
N ARG A 80 5.84 13.74 8.92
CA ARG A 80 6.00 14.53 7.68
C ARG A 80 5.36 13.90 6.44
N LEU A 81 4.88 12.67 6.53
CA LEU A 81 4.33 11.96 5.37
C LEU A 81 2.83 12.22 5.22
N ARG A 82 2.42 12.53 4.00
CA ARG A 82 1.01 12.69 3.64
C ARG A 82 0.37 11.33 3.40
N ALA A 83 -0.79 11.11 3.99
CA ALA A 83 -1.62 9.96 3.63
C ALA A 83 -2.16 10.07 2.20
N VAL A 84 -2.42 8.95 1.57
CA VAL A 84 -3.11 8.87 0.28
C VAL A 84 -4.49 9.53 0.42
N GLY A 85 -4.81 10.41 -0.50
CA GLY A 85 -6.09 11.13 -0.47
C GLY A 85 -6.22 12.19 0.63
N SER A 86 -5.10 12.57 1.30
CA SER A 86 -5.11 13.63 2.33
C SER A 86 -5.36 15.03 1.75
N ALA A 87 -5.43 15.19 0.43
CA ALA A 87 -6.05 16.34 -0.21
C ALA A 87 -7.58 16.25 -0.07
N ALA A 88 -8.04 16.03 1.15
CA ALA A 88 -9.46 16.09 1.48
C ALA A 88 -9.96 17.50 1.25
N GLY A 89 -10.55 17.73 0.10
CA GLY A 89 -11.51 18.81 -0.07
C GLY A 89 -12.64 18.61 0.94
N PRO A 90 -13.50 19.63 1.16
CA PRO A 90 -14.49 19.69 2.25
C PRO A 90 -15.60 18.63 2.21
N ARG A 91 -15.45 17.52 1.51
CA ARG A 91 -16.44 16.44 1.33
C ARG A 91 -16.09 15.10 2.00
N GLY A 92 -15.25 15.11 3.00
CA GLY A 92 -15.40 14.30 4.21
C GLY A 92 -14.95 12.85 4.21
N ARG A 93 -14.65 12.18 3.12
CA ARG A 93 -14.07 10.82 3.16
C ARG A 93 -12.84 10.76 2.28
N GLY A 94 -11.72 10.32 2.87
CA GLY A 94 -10.49 10.10 2.14
C GLY A 94 -10.66 9.07 1.01
N LEU A 95 -9.72 9.02 0.09
CA LEU A 95 -9.74 8.08 -1.02
C LEU A 95 -9.76 6.63 -0.51
N LEU A 96 -9.00 6.33 0.55
CA LEU A 96 -8.98 4.99 1.16
C LEU A 96 -10.34 4.59 1.72
N ASP A 97 -11.07 5.52 2.36
CA ASP A 97 -12.42 5.26 2.87
C ASP A 97 -13.39 4.92 1.72
N ARG A 98 -13.28 5.61 0.58
CA ARG A 98 -14.11 5.31 -0.60
C ARG A 98 -13.78 3.94 -1.17
N VAL A 99 -12.50 3.58 -1.27
CA VAL A 99 -12.03 2.28 -1.74
C VAL A 99 -12.53 1.16 -0.81
N ALA A 100 -12.42 1.35 0.51
CA ALA A 100 -12.95 0.42 1.50
C ALA A 100 -14.48 0.30 1.44
N ALA A 101 -15.19 1.42 1.30
CA ALA A 101 -16.66 1.45 1.15
C ALA A 101 -17.14 0.75 -0.13
N ALA A 102 -16.31 0.76 -1.18
CA ALA A 102 -16.56 -0.02 -2.41
C ALA A 102 -16.31 -1.54 -2.23
N GLY A 103 -15.91 -1.98 -1.04
CA GLY A 103 -15.71 -3.37 -0.71
C GLY A 103 -14.32 -3.92 -1.00
N VAL A 104 -13.35 -3.09 -1.36
CA VAL A 104 -11.95 -3.47 -1.54
C VAL A 104 -11.27 -3.53 -0.17
N LEU A 105 -10.56 -4.63 0.10
CA LEU A 105 -9.80 -4.78 1.34
C LEU A 105 -8.52 -3.93 1.28
N LEU A 106 -8.24 -3.21 2.34
CA LEU A 106 -6.98 -2.49 2.49
C LEU A 106 -5.98 -3.36 3.24
N GLY A 107 -4.83 -3.58 2.65
CA GLY A 107 -3.68 -4.25 3.23
C GLY A 107 -2.51 -3.30 3.38
N VAL A 108 -1.61 -3.59 4.32
CA VAL A 108 -0.41 -2.81 4.56
C VAL A 108 0.82 -3.72 4.44
N ARG A 109 1.89 -3.19 3.81
CA ARG A 109 3.18 -3.87 3.80
C ARG A 109 3.77 -3.86 5.22
N ALA A 110 4.08 -5.03 5.73
CA ALA A 110 4.54 -5.21 7.11
C ALA A 110 6.07 -5.23 7.25
N ASP A 111 6.80 -5.59 6.19
CA ASP A 111 8.26 -5.60 6.16
C ASP A 111 8.84 -4.20 5.93
N SER A 112 10.16 -4.07 6.14
CA SER A 112 10.93 -2.84 5.86
C SER A 112 11.79 -2.96 4.60
N GLY A 113 11.60 -4.02 3.81
CA GLY A 113 12.39 -4.31 2.62
C GLY A 113 13.28 -5.53 2.79
N ALA A 114 14.32 -5.63 1.98
CA ALA A 114 15.29 -6.70 2.03
C ALA A 114 16.72 -6.13 1.93
N GLU A 115 17.65 -6.76 2.62
CA GLU A 115 19.06 -6.41 2.64
C GLU A 115 19.91 -7.62 2.24
N SER A 116 21.10 -7.38 1.70
CA SER A 116 22.03 -8.46 1.37
C SER A 116 22.49 -9.19 2.63
N LEU A 117 22.40 -10.51 2.59
CA LEU A 117 22.91 -11.33 3.68
C LEU A 117 24.45 -11.24 3.74
N SER A 118 24.98 -10.84 4.88
CA SER A 118 26.44 -10.74 5.07
C SER A 118 27.09 -12.11 4.86
N GLY A 119 28.01 -12.20 3.90
CA GLY A 119 28.68 -13.45 3.55
C GLY A 119 27.95 -14.34 2.51
N GLY A 120 26.71 -13.99 2.14
CA GLY A 120 25.97 -14.64 1.06
C GLY A 120 26.34 -14.07 -0.31
N ARG A 121 26.24 -14.92 -1.36
CA ARG A 121 26.29 -14.46 -2.76
C ARG A 121 24.85 -14.24 -3.24
N ASP A 122 24.47 -12.99 -3.47
CA ASP A 122 23.14 -12.62 -4.00
C ASP A 122 21.93 -13.03 -3.12
N GLU A 123 22.18 -13.45 -1.89
CA GLU A 123 21.13 -13.80 -0.95
C GLU A 123 20.62 -12.56 -0.22
N LEU A 124 19.27 -12.47 -0.12
CA LEU A 124 18.60 -11.36 0.56
C LEU A 124 17.88 -11.87 1.81
N VAL A 125 17.89 -11.07 2.85
CA VAL A 125 17.09 -11.28 4.06
C VAL A 125 16.06 -10.18 4.21
N THR A 126 14.82 -10.56 4.47
CA THR A 126 13.74 -9.61 4.74
C THR A 126 13.97 -8.94 6.10
N THR A 127 13.95 -7.62 6.10
CA THR A 127 14.12 -6.80 7.32
C THR A 127 12.79 -6.32 7.87
N GLY A 128 12.81 -5.76 9.09
CA GLY A 128 11.63 -5.19 9.73
C GLY A 128 10.79 -6.19 10.52
N LEU A 129 11.34 -7.36 10.88
CA LEU A 129 10.67 -8.30 11.77
C LEU A 129 10.71 -7.82 13.24
N ASP A 130 11.73 -7.05 13.62
CA ASP A 130 11.82 -6.44 14.94
C ASP A 130 10.67 -5.46 15.17
N GLY A 131 9.95 -5.64 16.27
CA GLY A 131 8.78 -4.82 16.60
C GLY A 131 7.56 -5.03 15.68
N LEU A 132 7.53 -6.11 14.88
CA LEU A 132 6.43 -6.42 13.97
C LEU A 132 5.07 -6.50 14.70
N SER A 133 5.02 -7.14 15.87
CA SER A 133 3.78 -7.22 16.67
C SER A 133 3.19 -5.85 17.00
N ASP A 134 4.04 -4.89 17.37
CA ASP A 134 3.60 -3.55 17.74
C ASP A 134 3.16 -2.74 16.50
N ARG A 135 3.83 -2.96 15.36
CA ARG A 135 3.37 -2.38 14.09
C ARG A 135 2.03 -2.95 13.66
N LEU A 136 1.83 -4.25 13.74
CA LEU A 136 0.56 -4.90 13.40
C LEU A 136 -0.59 -4.42 14.29
N ARG A 137 -0.36 -4.23 15.60
CA ARG A 137 -1.36 -3.64 16.49
C ARG A 137 -1.75 -2.23 16.08
N ARG A 138 -0.77 -1.40 15.70
CA ARG A 138 -1.04 -0.04 15.18
C ARG A 138 -1.87 -0.07 13.90
N PHE A 139 -1.56 -0.96 12.96
CA PHE A 139 -2.33 -1.10 11.72
C PHE A 139 -3.75 -1.62 11.97
N GLN A 140 -3.96 -2.42 13.00
CA GLN A 140 -5.29 -2.91 13.38
C GLN A 140 -6.19 -1.79 13.93
N ALA A 141 -5.61 -0.71 14.43
CA ALA A 141 -6.32 0.44 14.98
C ALA A 141 -6.69 1.50 13.92
N LEU A 142 -6.24 1.35 12.68
CA LEU A 142 -6.56 2.22 11.54
C LEU A 142 -7.84 1.78 10.84
#